data_b178d7fdd6b35be15f83938b762dbe6a
#
_entry.id   b178d7fdd6b35be15f83938b762dbe6a
#
_cell.length_a   1.000
_cell.length_b   1.000
_cell.length_c   1.000
_cell.angle_alpha   90.00
_cell.angle_beta   90.00
_cell.angle_gamma   90.00
#
_symmetry.space_group_name_H-M   'P 1'
#
loop_
_entity.id
_entity.type
_entity.pdbx_description
1 polymer ?
#
loop_
_entity_poly.entity_id
_entity_poly.type
_entity_poly.pdbx_seq_one_letter_code
_entity_poly.pdbx_strand_id
1 'polypeptide(L)'
;MKAAVHEKMPLHGWTPIRAPPAAICAPVICKTTGPSGSSRSRSALQNRGEEFSLDRGHASCLAPGKKTFHTIIPGFLSKDGEALGPFGVMGGYMQPQGHVQMVMNLVDFGLNPQAALDAPRWQWLGEMKVGIEQDASRDMAAALARRGQEVAVY
;
A
#
# COMPACT_ATOMS: atom_id res chain seq x y z
N MET A 1 3.59 30.03 12.50
CA MET A 1 3.64 30.24 11.03
C MET A 1 2.42 29.57 10.41
N LYS A 2 1.43 30.33 9.96
CA LYS A 2 0.25 29.80 9.26
C LYS A 2 0.64 29.65 7.80
N ALA A 3 0.76 28.41 7.33
CA ALA A 3 0.90 28.15 5.89
C ALA A 3 -0.45 28.42 5.21
N ALA A 4 -0.48 29.40 4.33
CA ALA A 4 -1.61 29.67 3.46
C ALA A 4 -1.64 28.57 2.37
N VAL A 5 -2.52 27.62 2.52
CA VAL A 5 -2.88 26.71 1.42
C VAL A 5 -4.14 27.27 0.79
N HIS A 6 -3.96 28.21 -0.12
CA HIS A 6 -5.02 28.70 -1.00
C HIS A 6 -4.56 28.51 -2.43
N GLU A 7 -4.86 27.33 -2.98
CA GLU A 7 -5.13 27.22 -4.41
C GLU A 7 -6.02 26.00 -4.64
N LYS A 8 -7.14 26.23 -5.32
CA LYS A 8 -8.05 25.17 -5.74
C LYS A 8 -7.28 24.23 -6.66
N MET A 9 -7.02 23.01 -6.20
CA MET A 9 -6.55 21.93 -7.05
C MET A 9 -7.57 21.73 -8.18
N PRO A 10 -7.20 21.93 -9.45
CA PRO A 10 -8.11 21.61 -10.55
C PRO A 10 -8.29 20.10 -10.64
N LEU A 11 -9.53 19.65 -10.46
CA LEU A 11 -9.92 18.24 -10.58
C LEU A 11 -9.90 17.71 -12.03
N HIS A 12 -9.36 18.49 -12.97
CA HIS A 12 -9.31 18.11 -14.38
C HIS A 12 -7.95 17.50 -14.73
N GLY A 13 -7.92 16.18 -14.85
CA GLY A 13 -6.75 15.47 -15.35
C GLY A 13 -6.39 14.15 -14.68
N TRP A 14 -7.32 13.49 -14.02
CA TRP A 14 -7.08 12.13 -13.54
C TRP A 14 -7.02 11.16 -14.73
N THR A 15 -5.83 11.02 -15.32
CA THR A 15 -5.54 9.86 -16.14
C THR A 15 -5.32 8.66 -15.21
N PRO A 16 -5.84 7.47 -15.55
CA PRO A 16 -5.59 6.28 -14.72
C PRO A 16 -4.09 6.03 -14.66
N ILE A 17 -3.54 6.12 -13.46
CA ILE A 17 -2.13 5.91 -13.18
C ILE A 17 -1.82 4.45 -13.49
N ARG A 18 -0.97 4.20 -14.47
CA ARG A 18 -0.35 2.89 -14.65
C ARG A 18 0.51 2.63 -13.43
N ALA A 19 0.04 1.73 -12.55
CA ALA A 19 0.86 1.23 -11.46
C ALA A 19 2.13 0.59 -12.03
N PRO A 20 3.32 0.87 -11.47
CA PRO A 20 4.51 0.13 -11.83
C PRO A 20 4.32 -1.36 -11.47
N PRO A 21 4.91 -2.29 -12.25
CA PRO A 21 4.73 -3.71 -12.04
C PRO A 21 5.63 -4.20 -10.91
N ALA A 22 5.23 -4.00 -9.67
CA ALA A 22 5.92 -4.65 -8.56
C ALA A 22 5.12 -4.64 -7.26
N ALA A 23 4.03 -5.32 -7.25
CA ALA A 23 3.57 -6.05 -6.08
C ALA A 23 2.91 -7.30 -6.64
N ILE A 24 3.70 -8.30 -6.86
CA ILE A 24 3.24 -9.61 -7.32
C ILE A 24 2.49 -10.24 -6.15
N CYS A 25 1.21 -9.96 -6.03
CA CYS A 25 0.30 -10.96 -5.49
C CYS A 25 0.34 -12.11 -6.50
N ALA A 26 1.13 -13.13 -6.25
CA ALA A 26 1.10 -14.32 -7.07
C ALA A 26 -0.33 -14.86 -7.06
N PRO A 27 -1.01 -14.95 -8.21
CA PRO A 27 -2.37 -15.45 -8.24
C PRO A 27 -2.36 -16.92 -7.85
N VAL A 28 -3.09 -17.28 -6.81
CA VAL A 28 -3.38 -18.68 -6.53
C VAL A 28 -4.30 -19.18 -7.64
N ILE A 29 -3.72 -19.92 -8.59
CA ILE A 29 -4.49 -20.54 -9.65
C ILE A 29 -5.15 -21.80 -9.06
N CYS A 30 -6.41 -21.71 -8.70
CA CYS A 30 -7.19 -22.89 -8.34
C CYS A 30 -7.48 -23.70 -9.61
N LYS A 31 -6.81 -24.84 -9.77
CA LYS A 31 -7.16 -25.83 -10.81
C LYS A 31 -8.37 -26.63 -10.31
N THR A 32 -9.56 -26.24 -10.71
CA THR A 32 -10.73 -27.11 -10.54
C THR A 32 -10.70 -28.19 -11.62
N THR A 33 -10.37 -29.42 -11.24
CA THR A 33 -10.53 -30.58 -12.08
C THR A 33 -11.98 -31.10 -11.94
N GLY A 34 -12.85 -30.71 -12.88
CA GLY A 34 -14.20 -31.28 -13.00
C GLY A 34 -14.32 -32.06 -14.31
N PRO A 35 -15.18 -33.09 -14.40
CA PRO A 35 -15.33 -33.89 -15.60
C PRO A 35 -16.10 -33.13 -16.69
N SER A 36 -15.54 -33.23 -17.89
CA SER A 36 -16.15 -33.03 -19.23
C SER A 36 -16.94 -31.73 -19.53
N GLY A 37 -16.42 -30.91 -20.41
CA GLY A 37 -17.24 -30.32 -21.51
C GLY A 37 -17.56 -28.83 -21.39
N SER A 38 -17.12 -28.03 -20.41
CA SER A 38 -17.37 -26.59 -20.40
C SER A 38 -16.08 -25.78 -20.47
N SER A 39 -16.12 -24.67 -21.18
CA SER A 39 -15.01 -23.71 -21.25
C SER A 39 -14.55 -23.31 -19.84
N ARG A 40 -13.35 -23.72 -19.48
CA ARG A 40 -12.77 -23.46 -18.14
C ARG A 40 -12.41 -22.00 -18.05
N SER A 41 -13.22 -21.21 -17.37
CA SER A 41 -12.79 -19.87 -16.97
C SER A 41 -11.68 -20.02 -15.93
N ARG A 42 -10.47 -19.52 -16.25
CA ARG A 42 -9.37 -19.43 -15.30
C ARG A 42 -9.52 -18.09 -14.57
N SER A 43 -10.08 -18.14 -13.37
CA SER A 43 -10.13 -16.98 -12.50
C SER A 43 -9.01 -17.04 -11.49
N ALA A 44 -8.23 -15.97 -11.40
CA ALA A 44 -7.30 -15.79 -10.29
C ALA A 44 -8.10 -15.40 -9.04
N LEU A 45 -7.96 -16.20 -7.98
CA LEU A 45 -8.56 -15.88 -6.69
C LEU A 45 -7.55 -15.11 -5.84
N GLN A 46 -8.05 -14.26 -4.95
CA GLN A 46 -7.23 -13.57 -3.99
C GLN A 46 -6.63 -14.55 -2.98
N ASN A 47 -5.36 -14.32 -2.58
CA ASN A 47 -4.62 -15.21 -1.70
C ASN A 47 -4.80 -14.92 -0.19
N ARG A 48 -5.79 -14.13 0.21
CA ARG A 48 -5.99 -13.71 1.61
C ARG A 48 -6.26 -14.87 2.59
N GLY A 49 -6.53 -16.06 2.09
CA GLY A 49 -6.63 -17.26 2.92
C GLY A 49 -5.35 -17.62 3.69
N GLU A 50 -4.18 -17.17 3.23
CA GLU A 50 -2.90 -17.37 3.95
C GLU A 50 -2.81 -16.60 5.29
N GLU A 51 -3.65 -15.57 5.46
CA GLU A 51 -3.73 -14.79 6.70
C GLU A 51 -4.49 -15.50 7.84
N PHE A 52 -5.06 -16.67 7.58
CA PHE A 52 -5.59 -17.51 8.64
C PHE A 52 -4.48 -18.22 9.39
N SER A 53 -4.59 -18.22 10.72
CA SER A 53 -3.75 -19.03 11.59
C SER A 53 -4.38 -20.41 11.82
N LEU A 54 -3.56 -21.45 11.95
CA LEU A 54 -4.00 -22.77 12.42
C LEU A 54 -3.99 -22.86 13.94
N ASP A 55 -3.42 -21.91 14.64
CA ASP A 55 -3.48 -21.82 16.08
C ASP A 55 -4.88 -21.45 16.55
N ARG A 56 -5.51 -22.34 17.33
CA ARG A 56 -6.87 -22.15 17.83
C ARG A 56 -7.03 -20.98 18.80
N GLY A 57 -5.95 -20.54 19.46
CA GLY A 57 -5.93 -19.38 20.34
C GLY A 57 -5.78 -18.05 19.60
N HIS A 58 -5.41 -18.08 18.32
CA HIS A 58 -5.18 -16.87 17.56
C HIS A 58 -6.46 -16.20 17.08
N ALA A 59 -6.51 -14.86 17.09
CA ALA A 59 -7.67 -14.12 16.66
C ALA A 59 -8.07 -14.39 15.20
N SER A 60 -7.11 -14.69 14.33
CA SER A 60 -7.35 -15.08 12.92
C SER A 60 -7.37 -16.59 12.70
N CYS A 61 -7.71 -17.40 13.72
CA CYS A 61 -7.82 -18.83 13.56
C CYS A 61 -8.86 -19.18 12.49
N LEU A 62 -8.52 -20.13 11.62
CA LEU A 62 -9.40 -20.62 10.56
C LEU A 62 -10.67 -21.23 11.15
N ALA A 63 -11.84 -20.76 10.74
CA ALA A 63 -13.14 -21.27 11.15
C ALA A 63 -14.18 -21.04 10.06
N PRO A 64 -15.24 -21.88 9.98
CA PRO A 64 -16.33 -21.70 9.03
C PRO A 64 -16.98 -20.32 9.15
N GLY A 65 -17.25 -19.67 8.02
CA GLY A 65 -17.91 -18.36 7.96
C GLY A 65 -17.06 -17.17 8.44
N LYS A 66 -15.82 -17.40 8.88
CA LYS A 66 -14.94 -16.37 9.37
C LYS A 66 -14.23 -15.63 8.23
N LYS A 67 -14.18 -14.30 8.32
CA LYS A 67 -13.37 -13.48 7.42
C LYS A 67 -11.93 -13.44 7.94
N THR A 68 -10.99 -13.57 7.02
CA THR A 68 -9.57 -13.40 7.32
C THR A 68 -9.21 -11.93 7.54
N PHE A 69 -8.06 -11.67 8.15
CA PHE A 69 -7.46 -10.34 8.19
C PHE A 69 -7.26 -9.82 6.77
N HIS A 70 -7.54 -8.54 6.56
CA HIS A 70 -7.50 -7.93 5.25
C HIS A 70 -6.61 -6.69 5.25
N THR A 71 -5.71 -6.59 4.27
CA THR A 71 -4.75 -5.49 4.17
C THR A 71 -5.18 -4.37 3.22
N ILE A 72 -6.25 -4.53 2.44
CA ILE A 72 -6.76 -3.47 1.56
C ILE A 72 -7.50 -2.44 2.40
N ILE A 73 -6.98 -1.22 2.45
CA ILE A 73 -7.46 -0.14 3.30
C ILE A 73 -7.58 1.18 2.51
N PRO A 74 -8.46 1.27 1.51
CA PRO A 74 -8.60 2.51 0.76
C PRO A 74 -8.98 3.66 1.70
N GLY A 75 -8.33 4.81 1.50
CA GLY A 75 -8.60 6.04 2.23
C GLY A 75 -9.40 7.03 1.40
N PHE A 76 -9.91 8.05 2.06
CA PHE A 76 -10.60 9.17 1.41
C PHE A 76 -10.19 10.47 2.09
N LEU A 77 -9.80 11.46 1.28
CA LEU A 77 -9.46 12.79 1.78
C LEU A 77 -10.67 13.72 1.68
N SER A 78 -10.90 14.46 2.75
CA SER A 78 -11.87 15.56 2.79
C SER A 78 -11.24 16.77 3.49
N LYS A 79 -11.67 17.97 3.14
CA LYS A 79 -11.24 19.23 3.78
C LYS A 79 -12.45 20.13 3.96
N ASP A 80 -12.64 20.62 5.17
CA ASP A 80 -13.74 21.52 5.52
C ASP A 80 -15.14 20.99 5.13
N GLY A 81 -15.31 19.66 5.17
CA GLY A 81 -16.54 18.97 4.75
C GLY A 81 -16.64 18.69 3.26
N GLU A 82 -15.73 19.21 2.45
CA GLU A 82 -15.67 18.98 1.00
C GLU A 82 -14.84 17.73 0.67
N ALA A 83 -15.32 16.95 -0.29
CA ALA A 83 -14.65 15.76 -0.78
C ALA A 83 -13.46 16.14 -1.67
N LEU A 84 -12.25 15.71 -1.31
CA LEU A 84 -11.06 15.87 -2.16
C LEU A 84 -10.85 14.66 -3.06
N GLY A 85 -10.98 13.45 -2.54
CA GLY A 85 -10.90 12.24 -3.35
C GLY A 85 -10.41 11.01 -2.61
N PRO A 86 -10.54 9.83 -3.24
CA PRO A 86 -10.01 8.58 -2.71
C PRO A 86 -8.50 8.51 -2.93
N PHE A 87 -7.81 7.81 -2.05
CA PHE A 87 -6.40 7.49 -2.19
C PHE A 87 -6.12 6.08 -1.68
N GLY A 88 -5.01 5.52 -2.10
CA GLY A 88 -4.54 4.22 -1.65
C GLY A 88 -3.22 3.85 -2.29
N VAL A 89 -2.54 2.90 -1.67
CA VAL A 89 -1.33 2.27 -2.20
C VAL A 89 -1.49 0.76 -2.14
N MET A 90 -0.71 0.04 -2.94
CA MET A 90 -0.59 -1.42 -2.85
C MET A 90 0.68 -1.77 -2.08
N GLY A 91 0.67 -2.87 -1.33
CA GLY A 91 1.85 -3.29 -0.57
C GLY A 91 1.56 -4.16 0.66
N GLY A 92 0.37 -4.74 0.78
CA GLY A 92 0.04 -5.60 1.91
C GLY A 92 0.18 -4.85 3.24
N TYR A 93 1.03 -5.33 4.14
CA TYR A 93 1.28 -4.72 5.45
C TYR A 93 1.98 -3.35 5.39
N MET A 94 2.58 -2.99 4.26
CA MET A 94 3.17 -1.66 4.04
C MET A 94 2.10 -0.58 3.83
N GLN A 95 0.87 -0.93 3.48
CA GLN A 95 -0.17 0.03 3.10
C GLN A 95 -0.41 1.14 4.15
N PRO A 96 -0.50 0.88 5.47
CA PRO A 96 -0.66 1.96 6.45
C PRO A 96 0.48 2.98 6.40
N GLN A 97 1.72 2.52 6.26
CA GLN A 97 2.90 3.38 6.17
C GLN A 97 2.93 4.15 4.84
N GLY A 98 2.55 3.49 3.74
CA GLY A 98 2.43 4.11 2.43
C GLY A 98 1.34 5.18 2.38
N HIS A 99 0.22 4.97 3.07
CA HIS A 99 -0.85 5.97 3.21
C HIS A 99 -0.36 7.23 3.91
N VAL A 100 0.37 7.08 5.02
CA VAL A 100 0.97 8.23 5.74
C VAL A 100 1.88 9.01 4.81
N GLN A 101 2.79 8.35 4.10
CA GLN A 101 3.71 9.00 3.16
C GLN A 101 2.96 9.71 2.04
N MET A 102 1.92 9.07 1.49
CA MET A 102 1.09 9.64 0.44
C MET A 102 0.37 10.91 0.90
N VAL A 103 -0.24 10.88 2.09
CA VAL A 103 -0.93 12.04 2.67
C VAL A 103 0.05 13.17 2.99
N MET A 104 1.20 12.87 3.60
CA MET A 104 2.24 13.86 3.86
C MET A 104 2.76 14.50 2.57
N ASN A 105 3.00 13.71 1.53
CA ASN A 105 3.46 14.21 0.25
C ASN A 105 2.44 15.18 -0.39
N LEU A 106 1.15 14.88 -0.29
CA LEU A 106 0.09 15.72 -0.84
C LEU A 106 -0.17 16.97 0.02
N VAL A 107 -0.25 16.81 1.35
CA VAL A 107 -0.74 17.84 2.26
C VAL A 107 0.38 18.70 2.81
N ASP A 108 1.46 18.08 3.31
CA ASP A 108 2.54 18.80 3.98
C ASP A 108 3.59 19.33 2.99
N PHE A 109 3.91 18.53 1.97
CA PHE A 109 4.90 18.90 0.96
C PHE A 109 4.29 19.50 -0.30
N GLY A 110 2.95 19.48 -0.44
CA GLY A 110 2.25 20.11 -1.56
C GLY A 110 2.55 19.48 -2.93
N LEU A 111 2.97 18.22 -2.96
CA LEU A 111 3.23 17.51 -4.20
C LEU A 111 1.92 17.25 -4.95
N ASN A 112 1.97 17.28 -6.28
CA ASN A 112 0.84 16.78 -7.06
C ASN A 112 0.72 15.25 -6.91
N PRO A 113 -0.44 14.64 -7.22
CA PRO A 113 -0.67 13.21 -6.99
C PRO A 113 0.36 12.29 -7.67
N GLN A 114 0.83 12.62 -8.88
CA GLN A 114 1.84 11.83 -9.56
C GLN A 114 3.19 11.93 -8.87
N ALA A 115 3.65 13.14 -8.55
CA ALA A 115 4.90 13.35 -7.83
C ALA A 115 4.88 12.71 -6.43
N ALA A 116 3.72 12.71 -5.76
CA ALA A 116 3.55 12.04 -4.47
C ALA A 116 3.69 10.51 -4.57
N LEU A 117 3.27 9.91 -5.71
CA LEU A 117 3.43 8.48 -5.99
C LEU A 117 4.85 8.13 -6.43
N ASP A 118 5.51 9.01 -7.17
CA ASP A 118 6.88 8.82 -7.67
C ASP A 118 7.94 9.10 -6.60
N ALA A 119 7.56 9.76 -5.50
CA ALA A 119 8.48 10.04 -4.41
C ALA A 119 8.99 8.73 -3.77
N PRO A 120 10.30 8.62 -3.50
CA PRO A 120 10.89 7.44 -2.91
C PRO A 120 10.23 7.09 -1.57
N ARG A 121 9.91 5.82 -1.41
CA ARG A 121 9.21 5.31 -0.23
C ARG A 121 10.17 4.63 0.73
N TRP A 122 9.73 4.58 1.97
CA TRP A 122 10.37 3.82 3.03
C TRP A 122 9.36 2.89 3.69
N GLN A 123 9.87 1.86 4.34
CA GLN A 123 9.08 0.90 5.10
C GLN A 123 9.85 0.50 6.36
N TRP A 124 9.21 0.60 7.51
CA TRP A 124 9.69 -0.07 8.71
C TRP A 124 9.42 -1.57 8.59
N LEU A 125 10.47 -2.37 8.80
CA LEU A 125 10.46 -3.82 8.61
C LEU A 125 10.36 -4.59 9.93
N GLY A 126 10.36 -3.89 11.05
CA GLY A 126 10.39 -4.44 12.39
C GLY A 126 11.66 -4.07 13.14
N GLU A 127 11.60 -4.06 14.47
CA GLU A 127 12.72 -3.71 15.34
C GLU A 127 13.43 -2.40 14.89
N MET A 128 14.74 -2.47 14.63
CA MET A 128 15.54 -1.33 14.16
C MET A 128 15.81 -1.38 12.64
N LYS A 129 14.94 -2.05 11.88
CA LYS A 129 15.14 -2.23 10.43
C LYS A 129 14.22 -1.34 9.61
N VAL A 130 14.79 -0.61 8.66
CA VAL A 130 14.06 0.23 7.72
C VAL A 130 14.49 -0.09 6.29
N GLY A 131 13.52 -0.36 5.43
CA GLY A 131 13.72 -0.46 4.00
C GLY A 131 13.49 0.90 3.34
N ILE A 132 14.31 1.25 2.36
CA ILE A 132 14.14 2.44 1.53
C ILE A 132 14.31 2.10 0.06
N GLU A 133 13.58 2.78 -0.81
CA GLU A 133 13.77 2.65 -2.26
C GLU A 133 15.11 3.25 -2.68
N GLN A 134 15.75 2.68 -3.72
CA GLN A 134 17.11 3.07 -4.13
C GLN A 134 17.23 4.53 -4.57
N ASP A 135 16.12 5.14 -5.01
CA ASP A 135 16.07 6.56 -5.39
C ASP A 135 15.98 7.50 -4.17
N ALA A 136 15.89 6.95 -2.96
CA ALA A 136 15.92 7.74 -1.74
C ALA A 136 17.32 8.36 -1.52
N SER A 137 17.33 9.55 -0.89
CA SER A 137 18.57 10.26 -0.62
C SER A 137 19.55 9.41 0.22
N ARG A 138 20.82 9.36 -0.22
CA ARG A 138 21.90 8.74 0.55
C ARG A 138 22.10 9.38 1.92
N ASP A 139 21.85 10.68 2.03
CA ASP A 139 21.93 11.40 3.30
C ASP A 139 20.85 10.94 4.27
N MET A 140 19.65 10.59 3.78
CA MET A 140 18.58 10.01 4.58
C MET A 140 19.00 8.63 5.10
N ALA A 141 19.54 7.77 4.24
CA ALA A 141 20.04 6.46 4.65
C ALA A 141 21.13 6.59 5.73
N ALA A 142 22.09 7.50 5.53
CA ALA A 142 23.15 7.75 6.50
C ALA A 142 22.61 8.33 7.82
N ALA A 143 21.60 9.19 7.77
CA ALA A 143 20.98 9.75 8.96
C ALA A 143 20.22 8.68 9.78
N LEU A 144 19.55 7.76 9.11
CA LEU A 144 18.88 6.61 9.75
C LEU A 144 19.91 5.68 10.40
N ALA A 145 20.98 5.34 9.68
CA ALA A 145 22.06 4.51 10.22
C ALA A 145 22.73 5.14 11.46
N ARG A 146 22.98 6.46 11.47
CA ARG A 146 23.50 7.17 12.66
C ARG A 146 22.57 7.11 13.86
N ARG A 147 21.28 6.89 13.64
CA ARG A 147 20.27 6.69 14.72
C ARG A 147 20.12 5.25 15.13
N GLY A 148 20.97 4.36 14.63
CA GLY A 148 20.98 2.94 14.98
C GLY A 148 20.06 2.08 14.11
N GLN A 149 19.50 2.61 13.01
CA GLN A 149 18.68 1.83 12.11
C GLN A 149 19.55 0.98 11.18
N GLU A 150 19.18 -0.29 10.99
CA GLU A 150 19.67 -1.12 9.90
C GLU A 150 18.89 -0.75 8.64
N VAL A 151 19.59 -0.19 7.64
CA VAL A 151 18.96 0.32 6.42
C VAL A 151 19.16 -0.67 5.28
N ALA A 152 18.05 -1.21 4.75
CA ALA A 152 18.02 -2.00 3.53
C ALA A 152 17.57 -1.13 2.34
N VAL A 153 18.27 -1.22 1.21
CA VAL A 153 17.94 -0.49 -0.03
C VAL A 153 17.46 -1.50 -1.06
N TYR A 154 16.32 -1.25 -1.76
CA TYR A 154 15.78 -2.10 -2.82
C TYR A 154 15.67 -1.37 -4.16
#